data_d40d0ab1313e136f3fd9536048e57113
#
_entry.id   d40d0ab1313e136f3fd9536048e57113
#
_cell.length_a   1.000
_cell.length_b   1.000
_cell.length_c   1.000
_cell.angle_alpha   90.00
_cell.angle_beta   90.00
_cell.angle_gamma   90.00
#
_symmetry.space_group_name_H-M   'P 1'
#
loop_
_entity.id
_entity.type
_entity.pdbx_description
1 polymer ?
#
loop_
_entity_poly.entity_id
_entity_poly.type
_entity_poly.pdbx_seq_one_letter_code
_entity_poly.pdbx_strand_id
1 'polypeptide(L)'
;MQGELTPLKDQVFPIPNCLICYMCKKKMKMKRSKSLSPKASNSEEDMKRTRLEETEVANDIITHPHILDFSDDVLLNIFKYLNPKDLMAISLSCQRLAQIVQDKTLWKRVDFREKPILLSDLKEYIKFLQPITTNLAIRGDLYRENDTELSPCFFNSIKNTCTQLKELIIEEYCINADKIQITDFPGTIEKLSLEGCKMGYLRSNKSYFFKMNFHMPNLTCLILSNCQWFTPHSLLVISKMPKLKELRLNSCHRLGECVAYASLATRFGFKTLEILDLRDTTLGDSEVGCFSCTKTLTHLYLECPSSLRNTDAGDQEPRPLQREILNQPPVYEDVNVAQFLVEDGFRWENYMFERCLITDRAICALGSDTCDRRIINNSAEGVIVVEEDKRIFNNPHLKTLVVRNYPHVTNSSLVHLASNASSLEYLDVSGTSVTRQGVETFKSQRSNVKIVTSFDET
;
A
#
# COMPACT_ATOMS: atom_id res chain seq x y z
N MET A 1 1.76 -49.23 32.95
CA MET A 1 0.33 -49.16 32.65
C MET A 1 0.23 -48.72 31.19
N GLN A 2 -0.07 -49.71 30.36
CA GLN A 2 -0.29 -49.54 28.93
C GLN A 2 -1.75 -49.11 28.76
N GLY A 3 -1.99 -47.99 28.08
CA GLY A 3 -3.31 -47.54 27.70
C GLY A 3 -3.45 -47.65 26.16
N GLU A 4 -4.31 -48.57 25.75
CA GLU A 4 -4.63 -48.90 24.38
C GLU A 4 -5.35 -47.73 23.69
N LEU A 5 -4.84 -47.42 22.49
CA LEU A 5 -5.50 -46.51 21.54
C LEU A 5 -6.53 -47.32 20.72
N THR A 6 -7.80 -47.04 20.96
CA THR A 6 -8.90 -47.53 20.12
C THR A 6 -8.96 -46.73 18.82
N PRO A 7 -9.19 -47.38 17.66
CA PRO A 7 -9.33 -46.69 16.37
C PRO A 7 -10.67 -45.96 16.28
N LEU A 8 -10.63 -44.69 15.91
CA LEU A 8 -11.80 -43.86 15.57
C LEU A 8 -12.47 -44.42 14.31
N LYS A 9 -13.69 -44.88 14.46
CA LYS A 9 -14.60 -45.29 13.38
C LYS A 9 -14.94 -44.08 12.51
N ASP A 10 -15.01 -44.35 11.21
CA ASP A 10 -15.47 -43.49 10.15
C ASP A 10 -16.82 -42.84 10.48
N GLN A 11 -16.79 -41.59 10.94
CA GLN A 11 -17.98 -40.73 10.98
C GLN A 11 -17.92 -39.78 9.78
N VAL A 12 -18.69 -40.14 8.75
CA VAL A 12 -18.98 -39.28 7.59
C VAL A 12 -19.96 -38.21 8.08
N PHE A 13 -19.47 -36.99 8.26
CA PHE A 13 -20.34 -35.83 8.49
C PHE A 13 -20.97 -35.39 7.16
N PRO A 14 -22.28 -35.10 7.12
CA PRO A 14 -22.92 -34.61 5.90
C PRO A 14 -22.44 -33.20 5.61
N ILE A 15 -21.82 -33.00 4.45
CA ILE A 15 -21.34 -31.71 3.97
C ILE A 15 -22.55 -30.82 3.64
N PRO A 16 -22.69 -29.61 4.24
CA PRO A 16 -23.75 -28.67 3.83
C PRO A 16 -23.49 -28.24 2.37
N ASN A 17 -24.56 -28.14 1.59
CA ASN A 17 -24.63 -27.74 0.17
C ASN A 17 -23.45 -26.85 -0.29
N CYS A 18 -22.54 -27.48 -0.94
CA CYS A 18 -21.17 -27.22 -1.21
C CYS A 18 -20.90 -25.87 -1.88
N LEU A 19 -19.98 -25.09 -1.31
CA LEU A 19 -19.32 -23.91 -1.92
C LEU A 19 -18.83 -24.20 -3.36
N ILE A 20 -18.44 -25.43 -3.66
CA ILE A 20 -18.01 -25.91 -4.99
C ILE A 20 -19.16 -25.82 -6.01
N CYS A 21 -20.40 -26.15 -5.62
CA CYS A 21 -21.59 -25.96 -6.45
C CYS A 21 -21.92 -24.49 -6.71
N TYR A 22 -21.62 -23.60 -5.75
CA TYR A 22 -21.81 -22.15 -5.90
C TYR A 22 -20.82 -21.56 -6.91
N MET A 23 -19.56 -21.98 -6.87
CA MET A 23 -18.50 -21.52 -7.78
C MET A 23 -18.70 -22.01 -9.22
N CYS A 24 -19.13 -23.27 -9.42
CA CYS A 24 -19.52 -23.77 -10.73
C CYS A 24 -20.73 -23.02 -11.30
N LYS A 25 -21.75 -22.72 -10.50
CA LYS A 25 -22.91 -21.93 -10.92
C LYS A 25 -22.56 -20.48 -11.28
N LYS A 26 -21.58 -19.87 -10.62
CA LYS A 26 -21.14 -18.49 -10.91
C LYS A 26 -20.38 -18.39 -12.24
N LYS A 27 -19.56 -19.39 -12.59
CA LYS A 27 -18.85 -19.45 -13.89
C LYS A 27 -19.77 -19.77 -15.08
N MET A 28 -20.84 -20.54 -14.87
CA MET A 28 -21.84 -20.84 -15.93
C MET A 28 -22.78 -19.65 -16.20
N LYS A 29 -23.08 -18.79 -15.23
CA LYS A 29 -23.90 -17.58 -15.45
C LYS A 29 -23.20 -16.50 -16.28
N MET A 30 -21.88 -16.49 -16.39
CA MET A 30 -21.15 -15.53 -17.21
C MET A 30 -21.10 -15.83 -18.72
N LYS A 31 -21.59 -17.01 -19.18
CA LYS A 31 -21.58 -17.40 -20.61
C LYS A 31 -22.94 -17.52 -21.29
N ARG A 32 -24.05 -17.15 -20.62
CA ARG A 32 -25.39 -17.18 -21.24
C ARG A 32 -26.11 -15.85 -21.06
N SER A 33 -25.78 -14.92 -21.91
CA SER A 33 -26.64 -13.81 -22.28
C SER A 33 -26.56 -13.60 -23.77
N LYS A 34 -27.49 -14.24 -24.49
CA LYS A 34 -28.12 -13.83 -25.76
C LYS A 34 -28.81 -15.03 -26.40
N SER A 35 -30.15 -15.08 -26.26
CA SER A 35 -31.10 -15.28 -27.38
C SER A 35 -32.50 -15.54 -26.84
N LEU A 36 -33.34 -14.56 -27.07
CA LEU A 36 -34.71 -14.58 -27.62
C LEU A 36 -35.72 -15.64 -27.10
N SER A 37 -36.74 -15.11 -26.41
CA SER A 37 -38.08 -15.69 -26.29
C SER A 37 -38.84 -15.62 -27.66
N PRO A 38 -39.87 -16.46 -27.91
CA PRO A 38 -41.22 -15.99 -27.74
C PRO A 38 -42.30 -16.99 -27.30
N LYS A 39 -43.26 -16.45 -26.55
CA LYS A 39 -44.71 -16.60 -26.57
C LYS A 39 -45.41 -17.96 -26.39
N ALA A 40 -46.37 -17.87 -25.50
CA ALA A 40 -47.41 -18.80 -25.09
C ALA A 40 -48.46 -19.12 -26.14
N SER A 41 -49.12 -20.30 -26.01
CA SER A 41 -50.55 -20.43 -26.17
C SER A 41 -51.05 -21.74 -25.55
N ASN A 42 -52.22 -21.65 -24.93
CA ASN A 42 -53.04 -22.66 -24.28
C ASN A 42 -53.54 -23.73 -25.22
N SER A 43 -53.82 -24.94 -24.71
CA SER A 43 -55.17 -25.53 -24.71
C SER A 43 -55.17 -26.92 -24.07
N GLU A 44 -56.27 -27.17 -23.42
CA GLU A 44 -56.66 -28.34 -22.64
C GLU A 44 -57.09 -29.55 -23.55
N GLU A 45 -57.27 -30.70 -22.81
CA GLU A 45 -58.05 -31.88 -23.12
C GLU A 45 -57.41 -32.91 -24.09
N ASP A 46 -57.14 -34.17 -23.68
CA ASP A 46 -58.09 -35.23 -23.49
C ASP A 46 -57.46 -36.55 -22.96
N MET A 47 -58.17 -37.18 -22.06
CA MET A 47 -57.91 -38.52 -21.53
C MET A 47 -58.19 -39.59 -22.61
N LYS A 48 -57.26 -40.52 -22.79
CA LYS A 48 -57.62 -41.91 -23.04
C LYS A 48 -56.50 -42.91 -22.75
N ARG A 49 -56.82 -43.83 -21.89
CA ARG A 49 -56.10 -45.07 -21.59
C ARG A 49 -55.75 -45.86 -22.87
N THR A 50 -54.50 -46.27 -22.97
CA THR A 50 -54.18 -47.58 -23.55
C THR A 50 -52.92 -48.17 -22.90
N ARG A 51 -53.03 -49.41 -22.60
CA ARG A 51 -52.15 -50.26 -21.80
C ARG A 51 -51.09 -50.86 -22.71
N LEU A 52 -49.91 -51.12 -22.15
CA LEU A 52 -48.84 -52.02 -22.61
C LEU A 52 -47.86 -51.47 -23.66
N GLU A 53 -46.65 -51.20 -23.22
CA GLU A 53 -45.48 -52.06 -23.55
C GLU A 53 -44.30 -51.48 -22.71
N GLU A 54 -43.75 -52.32 -21.87
CA GLU A 54 -42.51 -52.09 -21.14
C GLU A 54 -41.36 -52.09 -22.17
N THR A 55 -41.05 -50.94 -22.68
CA THR A 55 -39.74 -50.73 -23.28
C THR A 55 -38.89 -50.13 -22.16
N GLU A 56 -37.88 -50.87 -21.74
CA GLU A 56 -36.76 -50.41 -20.92
C GLU A 56 -36.15 -49.19 -21.61
N VAL A 57 -36.61 -48.00 -21.24
CA VAL A 57 -35.89 -46.78 -21.50
C VAL A 57 -34.71 -46.78 -20.55
N ALA A 58 -33.55 -47.16 -21.06
CA ALA A 58 -32.30 -46.91 -20.38
C ALA A 58 -32.27 -45.42 -20.03
N ASN A 59 -32.58 -45.12 -18.77
CA ASN A 59 -32.29 -43.82 -18.21
C ASN A 59 -30.78 -43.66 -18.27
N ASP A 60 -30.27 -43.01 -19.32
CA ASP A 60 -28.96 -42.39 -19.30
C ASP A 60 -29.00 -41.36 -18.15
N ILE A 61 -28.73 -41.85 -16.96
CA ILE A 61 -28.39 -40.99 -15.81
C ILE A 61 -27.14 -40.26 -16.28
N ILE A 62 -27.31 -39.03 -16.71
CA ILE A 62 -26.20 -38.10 -16.93
C ILE A 62 -25.52 -37.98 -15.58
N THR A 63 -24.63 -38.87 -15.27
CA THR A 63 -23.77 -38.82 -14.09
C THR A 63 -22.83 -37.66 -14.33
N HIS A 64 -23.16 -36.51 -13.72
CA HIS A 64 -22.22 -35.40 -13.71
C HIS A 64 -20.92 -35.88 -13.05
N PRO A 65 -19.77 -35.72 -13.69
CA PRO A 65 -18.50 -36.19 -13.15
C PRO A 65 -18.28 -35.58 -11.74
N HIS A 66 -18.01 -36.49 -10.80
CA HIS A 66 -17.69 -36.13 -9.46
C HIS A 66 -16.29 -35.50 -9.43
N ILE A 67 -16.02 -34.55 -8.53
CA ILE A 67 -14.72 -33.89 -8.44
C ILE A 67 -13.56 -34.88 -8.25
N LEU A 68 -13.79 -35.97 -7.57
CA LEU A 68 -12.81 -37.03 -7.35
C LEU A 68 -12.56 -37.93 -8.58
N ASP A 69 -13.34 -37.80 -9.66
CA ASP A 69 -13.11 -38.52 -10.92
C ASP A 69 -11.97 -37.87 -11.73
N PHE A 70 -11.61 -36.64 -11.43
CA PHE A 70 -10.48 -35.97 -12.09
C PHE A 70 -9.14 -36.49 -11.60
N SER A 71 -8.13 -36.49 -12.49
CA SER A 71 -6.75 -36.77 -12.09
C SER A 71 -6.18 -35.71 -11.15
N ASP A 72 -5.16 -36.07 -10.41
CA ASP A 72 -4.50 -35.15 -9.44
C ASP A 72 -3.95 -33.90 -10.13
N ASP A 73 -3.45 -34.03 -11.38
CA ASP A 73 -2.96 -32.88 -12.16
C ASP A 73 -4.08 -31.89 -12.49
N VAL A 74 -5.27 -32.39 -12.84
CA VAL A 74 -6.45 -31.56 -13.12
C VAL A 74 -6.90 -30.86 -11.83
N LEU A 75 -6.96 -31.60 -10.72
CA LEU A 75 -7.31 -31.06 -9.42
C LEU A 75 -6.30 -30.00 -8.97
N LEU A 76 -5.01 -30.24 -9.12
CA LEU A 76 -3.95 -29.29 -8.82
C LEU A 76 -4.10 -28.00 -9.65
N ASN A 77 -4.42 -28.11 -10.94
CA ASN A 77 -4.68 -26.95 -11.79
C ASN A 77 -5.92 -26.17 -11.37
N ILE A 78 -6.95 -26.83 -10.86
CA ILE A 78 -8.13 -26.16 -10.29
C ILE A 78 -7.76 -25.45 -8.99
N PHE A 79 -7.00 -26.11 -8.12
CA PHE A 79 -6.62 -25.59 -6.79
C PHE A 79 -5.72 -24.36 -6.84
N LYS A 80 -4.96 -24.15 -7.91
CA LYS A 80 -4.18 -22.91 -8.12
C LYS A 80 -5.02 -21.64 -8.15
N TYR A 81 -6.34 -21.75 -8.38
CA TYR A 81 -7.26 -20.62 -8.41
C TYR A 81 -8.01 -20.39 -7.09
N LEU A 82 -7.77 -21.26 -6.09
CA LEU A 82 -8.39 -21.16 -4.78
C LEU A 82 -7.53 -20.29 -3.86
N ASN A 83 -8.20 -19.61 -2.95
CA ASN A 83 -7.48 -18.91 -1.87
C ASN A 83 -6.94 -19.93 -0.84
N PRO A 84 -5.94 -19.57 -0.03
CA PRO A 84 -5.36 -20.49 0.93
C PRO A 84 -6.36 -21.03 1.96
N LYS A 85 -7.38 -20.27 2.37
CA LYS A 85 -8.43 -20.73 3.31
C LYS A 85 -9.29 -21.82 2.70
N ASP A 86 -9.66 -21.68 1.42
CA ASP A 86 -10.43 -22.69 0.70
C ASP A 86 -9.60 -23.97 0.48
N LEU A 87 -8.29 -23.83 0.18
CA LEU A 87 -7.38 -24.98 0.10
C LEU A 87 -7.35 -25.78 1.41
N MET A 88 -7.28 -25.07 2.54
CA MET A 88 -7.29 -25.72 3.85
C MET A 88 -8.63 -26.40 4.14
N ALA A 89 -9.74 -25.76 3.80
CA ALA A 89 -11.06 -26.36 3.94
C ALA A 89 -11.20 -27.64 3.10
N ILE A 90 -10.68 -27.62 1.87
CA ILE A 90 -10.63 -28.79 0.99
C ILE A 90 -9.76 -29.91 1.57
N SER A 91 -8.64 -29.58 2.20
CA SER A 91 -7.75 -30.57 2.82
C SER A 91 -8.43 -31.38 3.93
N LEU A 92 -9.46 -30.83 4.54
CA LEU A 92 -10.24 -31.51 5.57
C LEU A 92 -11.31 -32.46 5.02
N SER A 93 -11.55 -32.45 3.70
CA SER A 93 -12.67 -33.23 3.10
C SER A 93 -12.33 -34.71 2.94
N CYS A 94 -11.13 -35.04 2.42
CA CYS A 94 -10.68 -36.42 2.31
C CYS A 94 -9.14 -36.48 2.17
N GLN A 95 -8.57 -37.66 2.44
CA GLN A 95 -7.12 -37.88 2.42
C GLN A 95 -6.47 -37.56 1.07
N ARG A 96 -7.09 -37.92 -0.07
CA ARG A 96 -6.57 -37.63 -1.41
C ARG A 96 -6.46 -36.14 -1.67
N LEU A 97 -7.50 -35.34 -1.33
CA LEU A 97 -7.48 -33.89 -1.49
C LEU A 97 -6.47 -33.24 -0.55
N ALA A 98 -6.36 -33.75 0.69
CA ALA A 98 -5.33 -33.31 1.62
C ALA A 98 -3.90 -33.50 1.07
N GLN A 99 -3.63 -34.61 0.41
CA GLN A 99 -2.33 -34.85 -0.25
C GLN A 99 -2.06 -33.88 -1.39
N ILE A 100 -3.06 -33.60 -2.23
CA ILE A 100 -2.92 -32.63 -3.35
C ILE A 100 -2.69 -31.21 -2.80
N VAL A 101 -3.40 -30.82 -1.73
CA VAL A 101 -3.23 -29.50 -1.10
C VAL A 101 -1.82 -29.30 -0.51
N GLN A 102 -1.11 -30.38 -0.17
CA GLN A 102 0.29 -30.29 0.29
C GLN A 102 1.29 -30.02 -0.84
N ASP A 103 0.84 -29.98 -2.10
CA ASP A 103 1.73 -29.66 -3.21
C ASP A 103 2.35 -28.27 -3.03
N LYS A 104 3.68 -28.21 -3.11
CA LYS A 104 4.48 -27.01 -2.86
C LYS A 104 4.12 -25.84 -3.77
N THR A 105 3.65 -26.11 -4.98
CA THR A 105 3.33 -25.07 -5.96
C THR A 105 2.12 -24.23 -5.57
N LEU A 106 1.20 -24.77 -4.77
CA LEU A 106 0.04 -24.06 -4.25
C LEU A 106 0.44 -23.01 -3.18
N TRP A 107 1.55 -23.24 -2.49
CA TRP A 107 2.01 -22.40 -1.38
C TRP A 107 3.16 -21.46 -1.74
N LYS A 108 3.42 -21.27 -3.03
CA LYS A 108 4.42 -20.33 -3.52
C LYS A 108 4.03 -18.88 -3.27
N ARG A 109 2.74 -18.55 -3.46
CA ARG A 109 2.14 -17.24 -3.21
C ARG A 109 0.94 -17.41 -2.30
N VAL A 110 1.05 -16.90 -1.10
CA VAL A 110 0.06 -17.07 -0.04
C VAL A 110 -0.52 -15.70 0.32
N ASP A 111 -1.78 -15.45 -0.03
CA ASP A 111 -2.47 -14.22 0.29
C ASP A 111 -3.73 -14.51 1.13
N PHE A 112 -3.71 -14.07 2.36
CA PHE A 112 -4.80 -14.24 3.31
C PHE A 112 -5.60 -12.94 3.56
N ARG A 113 -5.39 -11.88 2.78
CA ARG A 113 -5.97 -10.56 3.05
C ARG A 113 -7.46 -10.43 2.71
N GLU A 114 -8.07 -11.39 2.04
CA GLU A 114 -9.50 -11.34 1.69
C GLU A 114 -10.37 -11.06 2.92
N LYS A 115 -10.00 -11.64 4.07
CA LYS A 115 -10.64 -11.38 5.37
C LYS A 115 -9.58 -11.30 6.46
N PRO A 116 -9.77 -10.45 7.47
CA PRO A 116 -8.88 -10.39 8.61
C PRO A 116 -8.66 -11.76 9.25
N ILE A 117 -7.44 -12.05 9.70
CA ILE A 117 -7.07 -13.32 10.32
C ILE A 117 -6.80 -13.11 11.79
N LEU A 118 -7.40 -13.97 12.62
CA LEU A 118 -7.08 -14.05 14.03
C LEU A 118 -5.68 -14.67 14.21
N LEU A 119 -4.98 -14.27 15.28
CA LEU A 119 -3.64 -14.83 15.57
C LEU A 119 -3.67 -16.33 15.88
N SER A 120 -4.78 -16.86 16.43
CA SER A 120 -5.02 -18.28 16.61
C SER A 120 -4.97 -19.03 15.28
N ASP A 121 -5.69 -18.52 14.28
CA ASP A 121 -5.78 -19.13 12.94
C ASP A 121 -4.46 -18.99 12.18
N LEU A 122 -3.79 -17.85 12.35
CA LEU A 122 -2.48 -17.61 11.72
C LEU A 122 -1.45 -18.67 12.11
N LYS A 123 -1.46 -19.15 13.36
CA LYS A 123 -0.57 -20.24 13.81
C LYS A 123 -0.82 -21.54 13.03
N GLU A 124 -2.07 -21.84 12.71
CA GLU A 124 -2.42 -23.02 11.92
C GLU A 124 -2.00 -22.84 10.45
N TYR A 125 -2.17 -21.65 9.89
CA TYR A 125 -1.84 -21.34 8.51
C TYR A 125 -0.34 -21.37 8.23
N ILE A 126 0.47 -20.94 9.19
CA ILE A 126 1.95 -21.00 9.09
C ILE A 126 2.47 -22.43 8.84
N LYS A 127 1.78 -23.46 9.33
CA LYS A 127 2.17 -24.88 9.13
C LYS A 127 2.19 -25.29 7.66
N PHE A 128 1.46 -24.61 6.79
CA PHE A 128 1.42 -24.87 5.35
C PHE A 128 2.49 -24.12 4.56
N LEU A 129 3.14 -23.13 5.17
CA LEU A 129 4.22 -22.41 4.50
C LEU A 129 5.38 -23.35 4.19
N GLN A 130 6.05 -23.11 3.07
CA GLN A 130 7.07 -23.97 2.52
C GLN A 130 8.35 -23.15 2.22
N PRO A 131 9.51 -23.79 2.10
CA PRO A 131 10.74 -23.08 1.68
C PRO A 131 10.61 -22.38 0.32
N ILE A 132 9.73 -22.87 -0.55
CA ILE A 132 9.42 -22.27 -1.86
C ILE A 132 8.51 -21.04 -1.77
N THR A 133 7.91 -20.73 -0.61
CA THR A 133 7.03 -19.57 -0.44
C THR A 133 7.82 -18.29 -0.68
N THR A 134 7.46 -17.57 -1.74
CA THR A 134 8.09 -16.30 -2.14
C THR A 134 7.29 -15.08 -1.71
N ASN A 135 5.98 -15.20 -1.57
CA ASN A 135 5.08 -14.11 -1.22
C ASN A 135 4.16 -14.55 -0.09
N LEU A 136 4.12 -13.77 0.96
CA LEU A 136 3.22 -13.94 2.10
C LEU A 136 2.51 -12.61 2.38
N ALA A 137 1.18 -12.62 2.36
CA ALA A 137 0.35 -11.48 2.69
C ALA A 137 -0.67 -11.86 3.75
N ILE A 138 -0.72 -11.09 4.84
CA ILE A 138 -1.64 -11.28 5.95
C ILE A 138 -2.28 -9.95 6.33
N ARG A 139 -3.53 -9.99 6.80
CA ARG A 139 -4.25 -8.83 7.30
C ARG A 139 -4.90 -9.16 8.63
N GLY A 140 -4.69 -8.28 9.62
CA GLY A 140 -5.29 -8.33 10.94
C GLY A 140 -6.61 -7.56 11.04
N ASP A 141 -7.07 -7.37 12.26
CA ASP A 141 -8.24 -6.56 12.60
C ASP A 141 -7.94 -5.74 13.85
N LEU A 142 -7.51 -4.50 13.66
CA LEU A 142 -7.13 -3.59 14.75
C LEU A 142 -8.30 -3.18 15.67
N TYR A 143 -9.54 -3.48 15.29
CA TYR A 143 -10.73 -3.19 16.11
C TYR A 143 -11.01 -4.28 17.17
N ARG A 144 -10.30 -5.41 17.09
CA ARG A 144 -10.39 -6.48 18.08
C ARG A 144 -9.23 -6.37 19.07
N GLU A 145 -9.50 -5.81 20.24
CA GLU A 145 -8.50 -5.40 21.24
C GLU A 145 -7.55 -6.51 21.74
N ASN A 146 -7.93 -7.78 21.70
CA ASN A 146 -7.19 -8.84 22.40
C ASN A 146 -6.40 -9.81 21.52
N ASP A 147 -6.41 -9.67 20.18
CA ASP A 147 -5.80 -10.68 19.31
C ASP A 147 -5.11 -10.06 18.07
N THR A 148 -4.44 -8.92 18.25
CA THR A 148 -3.82 -8.18 17.15
C THR A 148 -2.30 -8.04 17.25
N GLU A 149 -1.68 -8.34 18.42
CA GLU A 149 -0.22 -8.21 18.60
C GLU A 149 0.50 -9.44 18.05
N LEU A 150 1.25 -9.26 16.96
CA LEU A 150 2.09 -10.32 16.38
C LEU A 150 3.15 -10.78 17.39
N SER A 151 3.36 -12.10 17.44
CA SER A 151 4.36 -12.69 18.33
C SER A 151 5.73 -12.80 17.66
N PRO A 152 6.84 -12.75 18.42
CA PRO A 152 8.19 -13.06 17.89
C PRO A 152 8.29 -14.46 17.25
N CYS A 153 7.48 -15.41 17.75
CA CYS A 153 7.43 -16.77 17.19
C CYS A 153 6.96 -16.78 15.73
N PHE A 154 6.05 -15.86 15.33
CA PHE A 154 5.62 -15.72 13.94
C PHE A 154 6.81 -15.40 13.04
N PHE A 155 7.60 -14.37 13.38
CA PHE A 155 8.75 -13.95 12.59
C PHE A 155 9.82 -15.02 12.52
N ASN A 156 10.10 -15.69 13.64
CA ASN A 156 11.02 -16.83 13.68
C ASN A 156 10.55 -17.98 12.79
N SER A 157 9.26 -18.29 12.80
CA SER A 157 8.68 -19.34 11.96
C SER A 157 8.82 -19.03 10.47
N ILE A 158 8.42 -17.82 10.03
CA ILE A 158 8.55 -17.45 8.61
C ILE A 158 10.00 -17.36 8.16
N LYS A 159 10.91 -16.85 9.00
CA LYS A 159 12.34 -16.74 8.71
C LYS A 159 12.99 -18.10 8.50
N ASN A 160 12.61 -19.08 9.33
CA ASN A 160 13.16 -20.43 9.26
C ASN A 160 12.53 -21.29 8.16
N THR A 161 11.22 -21.10 7.91
CA THR A 161 10.47 -21.90 6.93
C THR A 161 10.58 -21.33 5.53
N CYS A 162 10.36 -20.02 5.37
CA CYS A 162 10.26 -19.36 4.06
C CYS A 162 11.62 -18.79 3.63
N THR A 163 12.60 -19.63 3.35
CA THR A 163 13.98 -19.21 3.04
C THR A 163 14.11 -18.40 1.74
N GLN A 164 13.09 -18.45 0.88
CA GLN A 164 13.02 -17.72 -0.41
C GLN A 164 12.00 -16.58 -0.38
N LEU A 165 11.59 -16.10 0.81
CA LEU A 165 10.57 -15.06 0.92
C LEU A 165 11.10 -13.74 0.36
N LYS A 166 10.41 -13.19 -0.65
CA LYS A 166 10.74 -11.93 -1.32
C LYS A 166 9.76 -10.82 -1.01
N GLU A 167 8.49 -11.17 -0.83
CA GLU A 167 7.43 -10.22 -0.53
C GLU A 167 6.73 -10.61 0.78
N LEU A 168 6.74 -9.67 1.72
CA LEU A 168 6.03 -9.80 2.99
C LEU A 168 5.10 -8.59 3.16
N ILE A 169 3.80 -8.89 3.22
CA ILE A 169 2.75 -7.89 3.43
C ILE A 169 2.07 -8.22 4.75
N ILE A 170 2.15 -7.31 5.69
CA ILE A 170 1.50 -7.35 6.99
C ILE A 170 0.65 -6.09 7.10
N GLU A 171 -0.67 -6.24 7.16
CA GLU A 171 -1.61 -5.13 7.21
C GLU A 171 -2.41 -5.17 8.52
N GLU A 172 -2.64 -4.02 9.11
CA GLU A 172 -3.58 -3.85 10.24
C GLU A 172 -3.28 -4.76 11.45
N TYR A 173 -2.01 -5.02 11.76
CA TYR A 173 -1.58 -5.69 12.99
C TYR A 173 -0.89 -4.73 13.96
N CYS A 174 -0.82 -5.13 15.22
CA CYS A 174 0.01 -4.48 16.22
C CYS A 174 1.38 -5.18 16.31
N ILE A 175 2.46 -4.42 16.25
CA ILE A 175 3.83 -4.90 16.39
C ILE A 175 4.43 -4.27 17.66
N ASN A 176 4.91 -5.10 18.57
CA ASN A 176 5.60 -4.64 19.76
C ASN A 176 7.08 -4.41 19.45
N ALA A 177 7.49 -3.16 19.36
CA ALA A 177 8.85 -2.78 18.95
C ALA A 177 9.94 -3.17 19.97
N ASP A 178 9.59 -3.43 21.22
CA ASP A 178 10.58 -3.97 22.21
C ASP A 178 10.85 -5.46 21.99
N LYS A 179 9.87 -6.21 21.50
CA LYS A 179 9.97 -7.67 21.29
C LYS A 179 10.37 -8.03 19.86
N ILE A 180 10.01 -7.23 18.87
CA ILE A 180 10.18 -7.50 17.45
C ILE A 180 10.92 -6.33 16.82
N GLN A 181 12.16 -6.58 16.41
CA GLN A 181 12.99 -5.61 15.71
C GLN A 181 12.91 -5.84 14.19
N ILE A 182 13.26 -4.84 13.39
CA ILE A 182 13.29 -4.98 11.92
C ILE A 182 14.27 -6.09 11.48
N THR A 183 15.27 -6.42 12.29
CA THR A 183 16.23 -7.51 12.05
C THR A 183 15.67 -8.91 12.30
N ASP A 184 14.48 -9.03 12.89
CA ASP A 184 13.79 -10.31 13.07
C ASP A 184 13.04 -10.73 11.81
N PHE A 185 12.76 -9.79 10.93
CA PHE A 185 12.16 -10.08 9.63
C PHE A 185 13.15 -10.86 8.73
N PRO A 186 12.67 -11.66 7.74
CA PRO A 186 13.55 -12.31 6.79
C PRO A 186 14.39 -11.30 5.99
N GLY A 187 15.70 -11.49 5.93
CA GLY A 187 16.62 -10.57 5.21
C GLY A 187 16.56 -10.67 3.69
N THR A 188 15.86 -11.68 3.15
CA THR A 188 15.68 -11.92 1.71
C THR A 188 14.61 -11.04 1.05
N ILE A 189 13.89 -10.25 1.85
CA ILE A 189 12.73 -9.46 1.39
C ILE A 189 13.17 -8.38 0.39
N GLU A 190 12.46 -8.34 -0.74
CA GLU A 190 12.56 -7.34 -1.79
C GLU A 190 11.41 -6.31 -1.69
N LYS A 191 10.23 -6.72 -1.16
CA LYS A 191 9.08 -5.85 -0.91
C LYS A 191 8.51 -6.10 0.49
N LEU A 192 8.41 -5.03 1.28
CA LEU A 192 7.84 -5.02 2.63
C LEU A 192 6.68 -4.03 2.70
N SER A 193 5.53 -4.49 3.18
CA SER A 193 4.40 -3.64 3.56
C SER A 193 4.07 -3.82 5.03
N LEU A 194 3.92 -2.71 5.75
CA LEU A 194 3.40 -2.64 7.11
C LEU A 194 2.18 -1.70 7.16
N GLU A 195 1.40 -1.66 6.08
CA GLU A 195 0.27 -0.77 5.90
C GLU A 195 -0.73 -0.87 7.06
N GLY A 196 -1.10 0.27 7.64
CA GLY A 196 -2.06 0.36 8.74
C GLY A 196 -1.62 -0.31 10.04
N CYS A 197 -0.39 -0.84 10.14
CA CYS A 197 0.10 -1.45 11.37
C CYS A 197 0.26 -0.42 12.49
N LYS A 198 -0.07 -0.82 13.73
CA LYS A 198 0.25 -0.06 14.94
C LYS A 198 1.57 -0.53 15.52
N MET A 199 2.36 0.40 16.05
CA MET A 199 3.63 0.10 16.68
C MET A 199 3.56 0.42 18.17
N GLY A 200 3.61 -0.62 19.01
CA GLY A 200 3.67 -0.47 20.46
C GLY A 200 5.11 -0.38 20.95
N TYR A 201 5.33 0.33 22.05
CA TYR A 201 6.60 0.43 22.77
C TYR A 201 7.78 0.94 21.90
N LEU A 202 7.48 1.85 20.97
CA LEU A 202 8.51 2.47 20.13
C LEU A 202 9.38 3.42 20.98
N ARG A 203 10.69 3.18 20.98
CA ARG A 203 11.63 4.06 21.73
C ARG A 203 11.87 5.34 20.94
N SER A 204 11.81 6.49 21.61
CA SER A 204 11.97 7.81 20.99
C SER A 204 13.36 8.05 20.41
N ASN A 205 14.38 7.40 20.94
CA ASN A 205 15.79 7.65 20.61
C ASN A 205 16.35 6.79 19.46
N LYS A 206 15.56 5.85 18.91
CA LYS A 206 16.01 4.98 17.80
C LYS A 206 14.90 4.77 16.80
N SER A 207 15.22 4.92 15.50
CA SER A 207 14.30 4.50 14.45
C SER A 207 14.07 2.99 14.50
N TYR A 208 12.83 2.56 14.33
CA TYR A 208 12.47 1.15 14.19
C TYR A 208 13.26 0.46 13.06
N PHE A 209 13.60 1.22 12.02
CA PHE A 209 14.33 0.74 10.84
C PHE A 209 15.86 0.70 11.03
N PHE A 210 16.36 0.89 12.25
CA PHE A 210 17.79 0.86 12.51
C PHE A 210 18.46 -0.43 12.01
N LYS A 211 19.56 -0.30 11.26
CA LYS A 211 20.29 -1.40 10.56
C LYS A 211 19.52 -2.09 9.42
N MET A 212 18.35 -1.61 8.99
CA MET A 212 17.57 -2.21 7.91
C MET A 212 18.37 -2.30 6.60
N ASN A 213 19.18 -1.29 6.30
CA ASN A 213 20.04 -1.23 5.11
C ASN A 213 21.07 -2.35 5.03
N PHE A 214 21.52 -2.87 6.16
CA PHE A 214 22.45 -4.02 6.21
C PHE A 214 21.68 -5.34 6.22
N HIS A 215 20.52 -5.37 6.86
CA HIS A 215 19.75 -6.60 7.04
C HIS A 215 18.92 -6.97 5.79
N MET A 216 18.36 -5.97 5.09
CA MET A 216 17.53 -6.15 3.88
C MET A 216 18.13 -5.39 2.69
N PRO A 217 19.34 -5.70 2.23
CA PRO A 217 20.03 -4.91 1.19
C PRO A 217 19.35 -4.99 -0.17
N ASN A 218 18.45 -5.94 -0.37
CA ASN A 218 17.71 -6.14 -1.62
C ASN A 218 16.32 -5.50 -1.64
N LEU A 219 15.93 -4.80 -0.56
CA LEU A 219 14.62 -4.17 -0.51
C LEU A 219 14.49 -3.08 -1.57
N THR A 220 13.48 -3.23 -2.43
CA THR A 220 13.17 -2.30 -3.54
C THR A 220 11.88 -1.53 -3.31
N CYS A 221 10.94 -2.08 -2.52
CA CYS A 221 9.64 -1.47 -2.26
C CYS A 221 9.33 -1.51 -0.75
N LEU A 222 9.03 -0.35 -0.17
CA LEU A 222 8.63 -0.19 1.22
C LEU A 222 7.31 0.57 1.29
N ILE A 223 6.27 -0.09 1.84
CA ILE A 223 4.93 0.48 2.00
C ILE A 223 4.65 0.65 3.49
N LEU A 224 4.45 1.87 3.91
CA LEU A 224 4.14 2.28 5.28
C LEU A 224 2.88 3.16 5.31
N SER A 225 1.99 2.97 4.36
CA SER A 225 0.73 3.71 4.28
C SER A 225 -0.04 3.61 5.60
N ASN A 226 -0.64 4.72 6.04
CA ASN A 226 -1.44 4.79 7.26
C ASN A 226 -0.69 4.34 8.55
N CYS A 227 0.63 4.54 8.60
CA CYS A 227 1.46 4.26 9.78
C CYS A 227 1.62 5.52 10.64
N GLN A 228 0.72 5.74 11.61
CA GLN A 228 0.74 6.95 12.46
C GLN A 228 1.94 7.04 13.40
N TRP A 229 2.67 5.96 13.60
CA TRP A 229 3.92 5.90 14.37
C TRP A 229 5.15 6.32 13.56
N PHE A 230 5.02 6.47 12.23
CA PHE A 230 6.13 6.85 11.37
C PHE A 230 6.50 8.32 11.57
N THR A 231 7.78 8.59 11.81
CA THR A 231 8.31 9.94 12.04
C THR A 231 9.37 10.30 11.02
N PRO A 232 9.60 11.60 10.75
CA PRO A 232 10.62 12.08 9.80
C PRO A 232 12.03 11.54 10.07
N HIS A 233 12.39 11.32 11.33
CA HIS A 233 13.70 10.75 11.72
C HIS A 233 13.97 9.39 11.03
N SER A 234 12.93 8.59 10.79
CA SER A 234 13.04 7.31 10.09
C SER A 234 13.49 7.46 8.64
N LEU A 235 13.22 8.61 8.00
CA LEU A 235 13.69 8.88 6.63
C LEU A 235 15.22 8.79 6.52
N LEU A 236 15.97 9.22 7.55
CA LEU A 236 17.44 9.15 7.54
C LEU A 236 17.97 7.73 7.40
N VAL A 237 17.28 6.76 7.98
CA VAL A 237 17.69 5.36 7.90
C VAL A 237 17.23 4.75 6.58
N ILE A 238 15.98 5.00 6.19
CA ILE A 238 15.37 4.48 4.96
C ILE A 238 16.11 5.04 3.73
N SER A 239 16.53 6.30 3.76
CA SER A 239 17.28 6.92 2.64
C SER A 239 18.60 6.25 2.32
N LYS A 240 19.17 5.48 3.27
CA LYS A 240 20.41 4.71 3.09
C LYS A 240 20.20 3.35 2.42
N MET A 241 18.96 2.97 2.13
CA MET A 241 18.66 1.71 1.45
C MET A 241 19.23 1.70 0.03
N PRO A 242 20.09 0.72 -0.33
CA PRO A 242 20.87 0.80 -1.56
C PRO A 242 20.06 0.57 -2.83
N LYS A 243 18.92 -0.12 -2.74
CA LYS A 243 18.11 -0.53 -3.89
C LYS A 243 16.65 -0.06 -3.80
N LEU A 244 16.31 0.81 -2.84
CA LEU A 244 14.93 1.26 -2.65
C LEU A 244 14.48 2.12 -3.83
N LYS A 245 13.46 1.64 -4.54
CA LYS A 245 12.86 2.30 -5.71
C LYS A 245 11.50 2.90 -5.41
N GLU A 246 10.74 2.27 -4.53
CA GLU A 246 9.38 2.67 -4.20
C GLU A 246 9.22 2.86 -2.69
N LEU A 247 8.75 4.04 -2.29
CA LEU A 247 8.42 4.39 -0.91
C LEU A 247 7.01 4.98 -0.86
N ARG A 248 6.11 4.32 -0.12
CA ARG A 248 4.75 4.82 0.12
C ARG A 248 4.57 5.19 1.58
N LEU A 249 4.22 6.45 1.81
CA LEU A 249 4.01 7.06 3.12
C LEU A 249 2.66 7.78 3.19
N ASN A 250 1.73 7.44 2.27
CA ASN A 250 0.42 8.08 2.26
C ASN A 250 -0.31 7.87 3.60
N SER A 251 -1.04 8.90 4.04
CA SER A 251 -1.73 8.96 5.34
C SER A 251 -0.82 8.79 6.57
N CYS A 252 0.48 9.16 6.46
CA CYS A 252 1.42 9.24 7.59
C CYS A 252 1.45 10.70 8.09
N HIS A 253 0.54 11.06 9.00
CA HIS A 253 0.32 12.47 9.37
C HIS A 253 1.45 13.12 10.18
N ARG A 254 2.36 12.34 10.78
CA ARG A 254 3.51 12.87 11.52
C ARG A 254 4.73 13.22 10.65
N LEU A 255 4.64 13.00 9.34
CA LEU A 255 5.78 13.19 8.43
C LEU A 255 6.25 14.65 8.35
N GLY A 256 5.36 15.63 8.52
CA GLY A 256 5.65 17.06 8.51
C GLY A 256 6.23 17.62 9.81
N GLU A 257 6.50 16.81 10.84
CA GLU A 257 6.98 17.30 12.15
C GLU A 257 8.38 17.95 12.09
N CYS A 258 9.23 17.61 11.12
CA CYS A 258 10.58 18.14 11.04
C CYS A 258 11.18 18.14 9.63
N VAL A 259 11.32 19.33 9.04
CA VAL A 259 11.91 19.54 7.69
C VAL A 259 13.36 19.08 7.60
N ALA A 260 14.15 19.26 8.68
CA ALA A 260 15.58 18.96 8.68
C ALA A 260 15.87 17.49 8.32
N TYR A 261 15.05 16.55 8.80
CA TYR A 261 15.23 15.13 8.47
C TYR A 261 14.93 14.83 7.01
N ALA A 262 13.91 15.46 6.42
CA ALA A 262 13.62 15.32 4.99
C ALA A 262 14.78 15.88 4.15
N SER A 263 15.31 17.04 4.49
CA SER A 263 16.45 17.68 3.82
C SER A 263 17.71 16.81 3.88
N LEU A 264 18.06 16.27 5.04
CA LEU A 264 19.23 15.40 5.18
C LEU A 264 19.05 14.08 4.43
N ALA A 265 17.86 13.47 4.50
CA ALA A 265 17.56 12.22 3.83
C ALA A 265 17.66 12.34 2.31
N THR A 266 17.14 13.42 1.73
CA THR A 266 17.15 13.65 0.28
C THR A 266 18.52 14.05 -0.23
N ARG A 267 19.24 14.88 0.52
CA ARG A 267 20.58 15.38 0.14
C ARG A 267 21.64 14.28 0.13
N PHE A 268 21.58 13.36 1.11
CA PHE A 268 22.63 12.36 1.33
C PHE A 268 22.17 10.91 1.07
N GLY A 269 20.89 10.70 0.79
CA GLY A 269 20.30 9.39 0.58
C GLY A 269 19.43 9.32 -0.68
N PHE A 270 18.49 8.37 -0.71
CA PHE A 270 17.52 8.13 -1.78
C PHE A 270 18.12 8.07 -3.20
N LYS A 271 19.27 7.39 -3.33
CA LYS A 271 20.02 7.37 -4.61
C LYS A 271 19.33 6.60 -5.74
N THR A 272 18.34 5.78 -5.41
CA THR A 272 17.64 4.88 -6.36
C THR A 272 16.12 5.04 -6.31
N LEU A 273 15.60 6.01 -5.55
CA LEU A 273 14.17 6.20 -5.37
C LEU A 273 13.53 6.73 -6.66
N GLU A 274 12.57 5.97 -7.18
CA GLU A 274 11.84 6.27 -8.42
C GLU A 274 10.39 6.69 -8.14
N ILE A 275 9.74 6.09 -7.13
CA ILE A 275 8.32 6.29 -6.82
C ILE A 275 8.17 6.73 -5.37
N LEU A 276 7.52 7.87 -5.15
CA LEU A 276 7.25 8.42 -3.83
C LEU A 276 5.78 8.80 -3.70
N ASP A 277 5.08 8.16 -2.75
CA ASP A 277 3.68 8.46 -2.44
C ASP A 277 3.57 9.14 -1.08
N LEU A 278 3.16 10.40 -1.10
CA LEU A 278 3.00 11.29 0.07
C LEU A 278 1.57 11.83 0.16
N ARG A 279 0.60 11.15 -0.46
CA ARG A 279 -0.81 11.59 -0.40
C ARG A 279 -1.33 11.56 1.02
N ASP A 280 -2.25 12.46 1.33
CA ASP A 280 -2.88 12.56 2.65
C ASP A 280 -1.84 12.68 3.79
N THR A 281 -0.81 13.53 3.58
CA THR A 281 0.21 13.85 4.58
C THR A 281 0.23 15.35 4.87
N THR A 282 0.68 15.71 6.08
CA THR A 282 0.74 17.10 6.56
C THR A 282 2.05 17.80 6.14
N LEU A 283 2.47 17.59 4.88
CA LEU A 283 3.69 18.21 4.34
C LEU A 283 3.41 19.61 3.80
N GLY A 284 4.39 20.50 3.95
CA GLY A 284 4.40 21.81 3.34
C GLY A 284 5.44 21.96 2.22
N ASP A 285 5.57 23.18 1.70
CA ASP A 285 6.47 23.51 0.61
C ASP A 285 7.92 23.12 0.87
N SER A 286 8.38 23.31 2.11
CA SER A 286 9.77 23.07 2.49
C SER A 286 10.13 21.58 2.43
N GLU A 287 9.25 20.72 2.92
CA GLU A 287 9.45 19.28 2.92
C GLU A 287 9.41 18.71 1.48
N VAL A 288 8.40 19.11 0.70
CA VAL A 288 8.28 18.68 -0.70
C VAL A 288 9.44 19.21 -1.52
N GLY A 289 9.84 20.48 -1.30
CA GLY A 289 11.02 21.09 -1.93
C GLY A 289 12.31 20.29 -1.68
N CYS A 290 12.46 19.64 -0.51
CA CYS A 290 13.60 18.76 -0.25
C CYS A 290 13.67 17.57 -1.23
N PHE A 291 12.54 16.99 -1.62
CA PHE A 291 12.50 15.86 -2.56
C PHE A 291 12.87 16.24 -3.99
N SER A 292 12.90 17.54 -4.33
CA SER A 292 13.43 18.02 -5.61
C SER A 292 14.89 17.60 -5.84
N CYS A 293 15.65 17.39 -4.76
CA CYS A 293 17.03 16.90 -4.83
C CYS A 293 17.15 15.42 -5.25
N THR A 294 16.05 14.66 -5.27
CA THR A 294 16.04 13.23 -5.61
C THR A 294 16.01 13.04 -7.13
N LYS A 295 17.19 12.96 -7.76
CA LYS A 295 17.35 12.96 -9.23
C LYS A 295 16.71 11.78 -9.96
N THR A 296 16.56 10.65 -9.27
CA THR A 296 15.97 9.41 -9.83
C THR A 296 14.45 9.37 -9.79
N LEU A 297 13.82 10.38 -9.18
CA LEU A 297 12.37 10.41 -8.98
C LEU A 297 11.64 10.51 -10.32
N THR A 298 10.75 9.54 -10.58
CA THR A 298 9.93 9.46 -11.78
C THR A 298 8.43 9.67 -11.48
N HIS A 299 7.99 9.31 -10.27
CA HIS A 299 6.58 9.40 -9.87
C HIS A 299 6.48 10.05 -8.49
N LEU A 300 5.74 11.13 -8.40
CA LEU A 300 5.45 11.83 -7.14
C LEU A 300 3.94 11.99 -6.99
N TYR A 301 3.42 11.52 -5.86
CA TYR A 301 2.00 11.61 -5.54
C TYR A 301 1.81 12.46 -4.29
N LEU A 302 1.05 13.55 -4.43
CA LEU A 302 0.71 14.50 -3.38
C LEU A 302 -0.80 14.70 -3.36
N GLU A 303 -1.40 14.69 -2.19
CA GLU A 303 -2.82 14.99 -2.01
C GLU A 303 -3.02 15.65 -0.65
N CYS A 304 -3.76 16.76 -0.63
CA CYS A 304 -4.09 17.48 0.60
C CYS A 304 -4.96 16.61 1.51
N PRO A 305 -4.63 16.48 2.80
CA PRO A 305 -5.47 15.76 3.76
C PRO A 305 -6.90 16.30 3.80
N SER A 306 -7.87 15.40 3.88
CA SER A 306 -9.29 15.79 3.93
C SER A 306 -9.62 16.69 5.14
N SER A 307 -8.92 16.49 6.25
CA SER A 307 -9.05 17.31 7.47
C SER A 307 -8.63 18.77 7.28
N LEU A 308 -7.80 19.07 6.28
CA LEU A 308 -7.30 20.42 5.99
C LEU A 308 -8.06 21.12 4.85
N ARG A 309 -8.95 20.39 4.12
CA ARG A 309 -9.72 20.96 3.01
C ARG A 309 -10.88 21.86 3.45
N ASN A 310 -11.38 21.69 4.68
CA ASN A 310 -12.62 22.32 5.17
C ASN A 310 -12.40 23.62 5.95
N THR A 311 -11.24 24.26 5.85
CA THR A 311 -10.96 25.51 6.59
C THR A 311 -11.61 26.76 6.04
N ASP A 312 -12.37 26.68 4.92
CA ASP A 312 -13.03 27.85 4.30
C ASP A 312 -14.48 28.09 4.79
N ALA A 313 -15.01 27.30 5.72
CA ALA A 313 -16.33 27.57 6.31
C ALA A 313 -16.15 28.37 7.60
N GLY A 314 -16.46 29.66 7.53
CA GLY A 314 -16.33 30.63 8.62
C GLY A 314 -16.79 30.14 9.98
N ASP A 315 -16.10 30.59 11.03
CA ASP A 315 -16.49 30.67 12.42
C ASP A 315 -16.82 29.37 13.19
N GLN A 316 -16.32 28.22 12.79
CA GLN A 316 -16.25 27.09 13.72
C GLN A 316 -14.81 26.98 14.22
N GLU A 317 -14.65 27.15 15.55
CA GLU A 317 -13.40 26.80 16.24
C GLU A 317 -12.89 25.46 15.72
N PRO A 318 -11.61 25.34 15.32
CA PRO A 318 -11.05 24.10 14.82
C PRO A 318 -11.29 23.03 15.87
N ARG A 319 -12.08 21.99 15.50
CA ARG A 319 -12.25 20.82 16.38
C ARG A 319 -10.86 20.26 16.61
N PRO A 320 -10.38 20.18 17.84
CA PRO A 320 -9.07 19.62 18.11
C PRO A 320 -9.10 18.18 17.60
N LEU A 321 -8.25 17.87 16.62
CA LEU A 321 -7.86 16.50 16.30
C LEU A 321 -7.62 15.82 17.65
N GLN A 322 -8.34 14.75 17.93
CA GLN A 322 -8.46 14.10 19.23
C GLN A 322 -7.15 14.22 20.04
N ARG A 323 -7.17 15.07 21.06
CA ARG A 323 -6.04 15.40 21.93
C ARG A 323 -5.40 14.20 22.63
N GLU A 324 -5.99 13.03 22.52
CA GLU A 324 -5.52 11.81 23.19
C GLU A 324 -4.23 11.23 22.61
N ILE A 325 -3.86 11.55 21.35
CA ILE A 325 -2.63 11.03 20.74
C ILE A 325 -1.46 12.03 20.85
N LEU A 326 -1.75 13.31 21.07
CA LEU A 326 -0.75 14.40 21.10
C LEU A 326 -0.30 14.82 22.51
N ASN A 327 -0.82 14.22 23.58
CA ASN A 327 -0.53 14.64 24.97
C ASN A 327 0.79 14.12 25.55
N GLN A 328 1.64 13.46 24.75
CA GLN A 328 3.03 13.27 25.18
C GLN A 328 3.91 14.24 24.40
N PRO A 329 4.50 15.25 25.07
CA PRO A 329 5.51 16.10 24.41
C PRO A 329 6.63 15.17 23.91
N PRO A 330 7.16 15.39 22.68
CA PRO A 330 8.33 14.67 22.24
C PRO A 330 9.46 14.92 23.24
N VAL A 331 9.91 13.87 23.91
CA VAL A 331 11.07 13.93 24.78
C VAL A 331 12.30 14.00 23.88
N TYR A 332 12.72 15.20 23.53
CA TYR A 332 14.00 15.44 22.89
C TYR A 332 15.08 15.43 23.98
N GLU A 333 15.83 14.34 24.10
CA GLU A 333 17.02 14.27 24.96
C GLU A 333 18.27 14.93 24.34
N ASP A 334 18.17 15.53 23.15
CA ASP A 334 19.21 16.39 22.61
C ASP A 334 19.01 17.82 23.10
N VAL A 335 19.62 18.10 24.23
CA VAL A 335 19.53 19.36 25.03
C VAL A 335 19.85 20.61 24.19
N ASN A 336 20.60 20.49 23.09
CA ASN A 336 21.02 21.64 22.29
C ASN A 336 19.96 22.12 21.27
N VAL A 337 19.04 21.28 20.84
CA VAL A 337 17.96 21.68 19.91
C VAL A 337 16.74 22.18 20.70
N ALA A 338 16.46 21.60 21.86
CA ALA A 338 15.36 21.99 22.70
C ALA A 338 15.56 23.41 23.30
N GLN A 339 16.79 23.79 23.60
CA GLN A 339 17.11 25.10 24.17
C GLN A 339 16.92 26.26 23.17
N PHE A 340 17.19 26.02 21.87
CA PHE A 340 16.99 27.02 20.81
C PHE A 340 15.51 27.28 20.50
N LEU A 341 14.62 26.34 20.83
CA LEU A 341 13.19 26.42 20.52
C LEU A 341 12.34 26.96 21.68
N VAL A 342 12.88 26.99 22.89
CA VAL A 342 12.15 27.47 24.10
C VAL A 342 12.32 28.96 24.35
N GLU A 343 13.43 29.56 23.90
CA GLU A 343 13.76 30.97 24.20
C GLU A 343 12.92 32.00 23.42
N ASP A 344 12.27 31.60 22.29
CA ASP A 344 11.47 32.53 21.45
C ASP A 344 9.95 32.48 21.69
N GLY A 345 9.44 31.81 22.71
CA GLY A 345 8.01 31.78 23.00
C GLY A 345 7.17 31.13 21.92
N PHE A 346 7.75 30.22 21.16
CA PHE A 346 7.18 29.59 20.00
C PHE A 346 6.07 28.61 20.41
N ARG A 347 4.81 28.97 20.17
CA ARG A 347 3.66 28.08 20.33
C ARG A 347 3.56 27.15 19.12
N TRP A 348 3.93 25.91 19.28
CA TRP A 348 3.82 24.83 18.29
C TRP A 348 2.42 24.69 17.69
N GLU A 349 1.38 25.01 18.45
CA GLU A 349 -0.03 24.89 18.05
C GLU A 349 -0.38 25.77 16.83
N ASN A 350 0.12 27.01 16.77
CA ASN A 350 -0.14 27.91 15.65
C ASN A 350 0.74 27.63 14.43
N TYR A 351 1.91 27.04 14.64
CA TYR A 351 2.87 26.79 13.56
C TYR A 351 2.52 25.56 12.70
N MET A 352 1.78 24.60 13.26
CA MET A 352 1.32 23.40 12.54
C MET A 352 0.20 23.71 11.54
N PHE A 353 -0.66 24.70 11.83
CA PHE A 353 -1.80 25.03 10.96
C PHE A 353 -1.45 25.84 9.70
N GLU A 354 -0.43 26.72 9.76
CA GLU A 354 -0.02 27.50 8.60
C GLU A 354 0.92 26.79 7.62
N ARG A 355 1.54 25.67 8.05
CA ARG A 355 2.56 24.95 7.26
C ARG A 355 2.05 23.80 6.40
N CYS A 356 0.84 23.36 6.59
CA CYS A 356 0.37 22.08 6.03
C CYS A 356 -0.14 22.16 4.59
N LEU A 357 0.03 23.28 3.88
CA LEU A 357 -0.45 23.41 2.52
C LEU A 357 0.70 23.55 1.53
N ILE A 358 0.71 22.67 0.53
CA ILE A 358 1.57 22.78 -0.63
C ILE A 358 1.04 23.92 -1.51
N THR A 359 1.93 24.79 -1.95
CA THR A 359 1.64 25.89 -2.86
C THR A 359 2.41 25.76 -4.17
N ASP A 360 2.24 26.71 -5.08
CA ASP A 360 3.04 26.82 -6.31
C ASP A 360 4.55 26.73 -6.03
N ARG A 361 5.00 27.17 -4.84
CA ARG A 361 6.41 27.17 -4.46
C ARG A 361 7.02 25.77 -4.42
N ALA A 362 6.30 24.79 -3.88
CA ALA A 362 6.75 23.40 -3.86
C ALA A 362 6.83 22.82 -5.27
N ILE A 363 5.81 23.11 -6.09
CA ILE A 363 5.73 22.59 -7.46
C ILE A 363 6.81 23.23 -8.35
N CYS A 364 7.08 24.52 -8.18
CA CYS A 364 8.15 25.23 -8.89
C CYS A 364 9.58 24.79 -8.47
N ALA A 365 9.72 24.03 -7.38
CA ALA A 365 10.97 23.40 -7.02
C ALA A 365 11.26 22.09 -7.80
N LEU A 366 10.24 21.52 -8.47
CA LEU A 366 10.35 20.28 -9.24
C LEU A 366 10.77 20.57 -10.70
N GLY A 367 11.37 19.57 -11.35
CA GLY A 367 11.83 19.70 -12.73
C GLY A 367 13.29 20.17 -12.84
N SER A 368 13.68 20.68 -14.01
CA SER A 368 15.01 21.25 -14.22
C SER A 368 14.96 22.76 -14.06
N ASP A 369 15.73 23.30 -13.13
CA ASP A 369 15.87 24.76 -13.01
C ASP A 369 16.91 25.25 -14.04
N THR A 370 16.49 26.11 -14.94
CA THR A 370 17.37 26.81 -15.92
C THR A 370 17.80 28.18 -15.43
N CYS A 371 17.49 28.54 -14.18
CA CYS A 371 17.82 29.85 -13.64
C CYS A 371 19.34 30.02 -13.48
N ASP A 372 19.93 30.76 -14.40
CA ASP A 372 21.19 31.50 -14.23
C ASP A 372 21.02 32.54 -13.11
N ARG A 373 21.22 32.14 -11.87
CA ARG A 373 21.31 33.09 -10.77
C ARG A 373 22.73 33.66 -10.74
N ARG A 374 22.97 34.70 -11.53
CA ARG A 374 24.12 35.57 -11.32
C ARG A 374 23.81 36.49 -10.15
N ILE A 375 24.32 36.18 -8.98
CA ILE A 375 24.35 37.13 -7.87
C ILE A 375 25.58 38.00 -8.09
N ILE A 376 25.37 39.19 -8.65
CA ILE A 376 26.40 40.24 -8.70
C ILE A 376 26.27 41.05 -7.41
N ASN A 377 27.08 40.77 -6.42
CA ASN A 377 27.24 41.64 -5.27
C ASN A 377 28.24 42.73 -5.61
N ASN A 378 27.76 43.92 -5.95
CA ASN A 378 28.57 45.14 -6.02
C ASN A 378 28.79 45.67 -4.62
N SER A 379 29.84 45.27 -3.94
CA SER A 379 30.36 46.00 -2.79
C SER A 379 31.41 47.01 -3.29
N ALA A 380 31.48 48.19 -2.66
CA ALA A 380 32.27 49.34 -3.09
C ALA A 380 33.80 49.07 -3.15
N GLU A 381 34.27 47.88 -2.84
CA GLU A 381 35.70 47.51 -2.81
C GLU A 381 36.03 46.16 -3.46
N GLY A 382 35.33 45.79 -4.46
CA GLY A 382 35.69 44.60 -5.24
C GLY A 382 34.51 43.81 -5.75
N VAL A 383 34.52 43.54 -7.03
CA VAL A 383 33.51 42.66 -7.68
C VAL A 383 33.90 41.21 -7.36
N ILE A 384 33.22 40.58 -6.45
CA ILE A 384 33.28 39.11 -6.35
C ILE A 384 32.24 38.54 -7.27
N VAL A 385 32.65 38.13 -8.45
CA VAL A 385 31.82 37.34 -9.39
C VAL A 385 31.91 35.90 -8.91
N VAL A 386 30.92 35.45 -8.22
CA VAL A 386 30.74 34.00 -7.97
C VAL A 386 29.94 33.46 -9.15
N GLU A 387 30.61 32.99 -10.15
CA GLU A 387 30.02 32.16 -11.20
C GLU A 387 29.75 30.77 -10.62
N GLU A 388 28.57 30.56 -10.03
CA GLU A 388 28.06 29.22 -9.82
C GLU A 388 27.24 28.79 -11.03
N ASP A 389 27.93 28.29 -12.04
CA ASP A 389 27.33 27.58 -13.18
C ASP A 389 26.88 26.18 -12.73
N LYS A 390 26.03 26.09 -11.72
CA LYS A 390 25.36 24.86 -11.33
C LYS A 390 23.93 24.91 -11.80
N ARG A 391 23.72 24.37 -13.03
CA ARG A 391 22.38 23.91 -13.43
C ARG A 391 21.95 22.85 -12.42
N ILE A 392 21.12 23.23 -11.46
CA ILE A 392 20.55 22.32 -10.47
C ILE A 392 19.41 21.59 -11.20
N PHE A 393 19.72 20.42 -11.73
CA PHE A 393 18.71 19.54 -12.32
C PHE A 393 17.91 18.91 -11.17
N ASN A 394 16.72 19.42 -10.96
CA ASN A 394 15.76 18.89 -9.98
C ASN A 394 14.80 17.94 -10.69
N ASN A 395 14.82 16.66 -10.32
CA ASN A 395 13.93 15.61 -10.85
C ASN A 395 13.81 15.56 -12.38
N PRO A 396 14.93 15.47 -13.14
CA PRO A 396 14.89 15.54 -14.61
C PRO A 396 14.10 14.40 -15.27
N HIS A 397 13.81 13.34 -14.52
CA HIS A 397 13.10 12.15 -14.99
C HIS A 397 11.66 12.06 -14.49
N LEU A 398 11.09 13.15 -13.96
CA LEU A 398 9.73 13.17 -13.44
C LEU A 398 8.72 12.96 -14.58
N LYS A 399 8.04 11.80 -14.56
CA LYS A 399 7.04 11.37 -15.55
C LYS A 399 5.61 11.56 -15.07
N THR A 400 5.38 11.28 -13.80
CA THR A 400 4.05 11.33 -13.18
C THR A 400 4.08 12.26 -11.98
N LEU A 401 3.22 13.26 -12.02
CA LEU A 401 2.99 14.17 -10.91
C LEU A 401 1.49 14.22 -10.60
N VAL A 402 1.14 13.88 -9.38
CA VAL A 402 -0.22 14.02 -8.84
C VAL A 402 -0.18 15.05 -7.74
N VAL A 403 -1.00 16.11 -7.87
CA VAL A 403 -1.13 17.20 -6.90
C VAL A 403 -2.61 17.48 -6.73
N ARG A 404 -3.26 16.79 -5.79
CA ARG A 404 -4.71 16.87 -5.62
C ARG A 404 -5.12 17.72 -4.42
N ASN A 405 -6.21 18.48 -4.62
CA ASN A 405 -6.92 19.16 -3.54
C ASN A 405 -6.08 20.21 -2.77
N TYR A 406 -5.09 20.82 -3.41
CA TYR A 406 -4.32 21.92 -2.82
C TYR A 406 -4.81 23.27 -3.36
N PRO A 407 -5.47 24.10 -2.53
CA PRO A 407 -6.10 25.35 -2.97
C PRO A 407 -5.09 26.42 -3.42
N HIS A 408 -3.83 26.33 -3.00
CA HIS A 408 -2.78 27.30 -3.35
C HIS A 408 -1.89 26.86 -4.51
N VAL A 409 -2.26 25.78 -5.20
CA VAL A 409 -1.64 25.38 -6.46
C VAL A 409 -2.45 25.97 -7.60
N THR A 410 -1.83 26.85 -8.38
CA THR A 410 -2.48 27.70 -9.40
C THR A 410 -1.89 27.48 -10.79
N ASN A 411 -2.30 28.30 -11.76
CA ASN A 411 -1.74 28.31 -13.11
C ASN A 411 -0.23 28.57 -13.15
N SER A 412 0.36 29.19 -12.11
CA SER A 412 1.82 29.38 -12.01
C SER A 412 2.56 28.06 -12.00
N SER A 413 2.04 27.05 -11.32
CA SER A 413 2.57 25.69 -11.36
C SER A 413 2.54 25.10 -12.78
N LEU A 414 1.46 25.30 -13.53
CA LEU A 414 1.37 24.79 -14.91
C LEU A 414 2.38 25.45 -15.84
N VAL A 415 2.56 26.77 -15.74
CA VAL A 415 3.55 27.52 -16.54
C VAL A 415 4.95 27.00 -16.24
N HIS A 416 5.28 26.80 -14.97
CA HIS A 416 6.59 26.25 -14.56
C HIS A 416 6.79 24.84 -15.12
N LEU A 417 5.83 23.93 -14.92
CA LEU A 417 5.94 22.54 -15.37
C LEU A 417 6.01 22.41 -16.89
N ALA A 418 5.33 23.29 -17.63
CA ALA A 418 5.42 23.32 -19.09
C ALA A 418 6.84 23.54 -19.57
N SER A 419 7.59 24.43 -18.89
CA SER A 419 8.95 24.82 -19.28
C SER A 419 10.04 23.91 -18.69
N ASN A 420 9.84 23.43 -17.45
CA ASN A 420 10.91 22.81 -16.65
C ASN A 420 10.76 21.30 -16.42
N ALA A 421 9.60 20.70 -16.68
CA ALA A 421 9.35 19.27 -16.51
C ALA A 421 9.29 18.54 -17.86
N SER A 422 10.41 18.48 -18.57
CA SER A 422 10.48 17.96 -19.96
C SER A 422 10.05 16.49 -20.08
N SER A 423 10.30 15.67 -19.08
CA SER A 423 9.96 14.23 -19.04
C SER A 423 8.53 13.94 -18.59
N LEU A 424 7.72 14.96 -18.24
CA LEU A 424 6.38 14.77 -17.72
C LEU A 424 5.46 14.15 -18.77
N GLU A 425 4.79 13.06 -18.42
CA GLU A 425 3.84 12.29 -19.22
C GLU A 425 2.42 12.35 -18.66
N TYR A 426 2.29 12.43 -17.32
CA TYR A 426 1.01 12.45 -16.60
C TYR A 426 1.00 13.51 -15.51
N LEU A 427 -0.03 14.36 -15.50
CA LEU A 427 -0.25 15.40 -14.52
C LEU A 427 -1.69 15.37 -14.03
N ASP A 428 -1.90 15.28 -12.71
CA ASP A 428 -3.22 15.35 -12.09
C ASP A 428 -3.25 16.54 -11.13
N VAL A 429 -4.06 17.52 -11.44
CA VAL A 429 -4.26 18.75 -10.64
C VAL A 429 -5.72 18.92 -10.20
N SER A 430 -6.42 17.79 -10.02
CA SER A 430 -7.83 17.80 -9.59
C SER A 430 -7.98 18.45 -8.22
N GLY A 431 -9.00 19.29 -8.03
CA GLY A 431 -9.28 19.98 -6.78
C GLY A 431 -8.31 21.10 -6.41
N THR A 432 -7.49 21.57 -7.36
CA THR A 432 -6.60 22.73 -7.19
C THR A 432 -7.24 24.03 -7.72
N SER A 433 -6.60 25.18 -7.53
CA SER A 433 -7.03 26.47 -8.08
C SER A 433 -6.57 26.73 -9.53
N VAL A 434 -6.23 25.69 -10.25
CA VAL A 434 -5.92 25.77 -11.67
C VAL A 434 -7.20 26.09 -12.46
N THR A 435 -7.14 27.03 -13.41
CA THR A 435 -8.27 27.41 -14.24
C THR A 435 -8.33 26.64 -15.55
N ARG A 436 -9.53 26.55 -16.17
CA ARG A 436 -9.70 25.94 -17.49
C ARG A 436 -8.76 26.56 -18.54
N GLN A 437 -8.64 27.89 -18.54
CA GLN A 437 -7.73 28.61 -19.44
C GLN A 437 -6.27 28.23 -19.22
N GLY A 438 -5.82 28.07 -17.95
CA GLY A 438 -4.47 27.59 -17.61
C GLY A 438 -4.19 26.20 -18.17
N VAL A 439 -5.18 25.30 -18.05
CA VAL A 439 -5.10 23.94 -18.61
C VAL A 439 -5.00 23.93 -20.13
N GLU A 440 -5.80 24.75 -20.82
CA GLU A 440 -5.77 24.89 -22.28
C GLU A 440 -4.40 25.43 -22.75
N THR A 441 -3.86 26.43 -22.05
CA THR A 441 -2.52 26.98 -22.32
C THR A 441 -1.46 25.90 -22.11
N PHE A 442 -1.53 25.14 -21.03
CA PHE A 442 -0.61 24.02 -20.79
C PHE A 442 -0.69 22.95 -21.89
N LYS A 443 -1.91 22.52 -22.27
CA LYS A 443 -2.14 21.55 -23.36
C LYS A 443 -1.59 22.02 -24.70
N SER A 444 -1.65 23.32 -24.99
CA SER A 444 -1.10 23.90 -26.22
C SER A 444 0.44 23.81 -26.26
N GLN A 445 1.10 23.95 -25.14
CA GLN A 445 2.56 23.87 -25.01
C GLN A 445 3.06 22.42 -24.87
N ARG A 446 2.28 21.55 -24.23
CA ARG A 446 2.64 20.17 -23.86
C ARG A 446 1.53 19.20 -24.23
N SER A 447 1.27 19.06 -25.54
CA SER A 447 0.23 18.16 -26.08
C SER A 447 0.46 16.68 -25.80
N ASN A 448 1.71 16.29 -25.47
CA ASN A 448 2.10 14.93 -25.13
C ASN A 448 1.80 14.53 -23.68
N VAL A 449 1.42 15.49 -22.81
CA VAL A 449 1.16 15.22 -21.39
C VAL A 449 -0.35 14.96 -21.18
N LYS A 450 -0.68 13.83 -20.55
CA LYS A 450 -2.03 13.58 -20.10
C LYS A 450 -2.31 14.37 -18.84
N ILE A 451 -3.12 15.41 -18.92
CA ILE A 451 -3.54 16.19 -17.75
C ILE A 451 -4.95 15.79 -17.32
N VAL A 452 -5.15 15.61 -16.02
CA VAL A 452 -6.43 15.33 -15.37
C VAL A 452 -6.79 16.50 -14.47
N THR A 453 -8.06 16.94 -14.53
CA THR A 453 -8.56 18.08 -13.78
C THR A 453 -9.98 17.82 -13.29
N SER A 454 -10.46 18.62 -12.34
CA SER A 454 -11.87 18.56 -11.88
C SER A 454 -12.88 18.99 -12.98
N PHE A 455 -12.40 19.53 -14.10
CA PHE A 455 -13.27 19.91 -15.22
C PHE A 455 -13.60 18.74 -16.15
N ASP A 456 -12.89 17.62 -16.02
CA ASP A 456 -13.05 16.45 -16.89
C ASP A 456 -14.10 15.46 -16.33
N GLU A 457 -14.64 15.71 -15.13
CA GLU A 457 -15.64 14.86 -14.45
C GLU A 457 -17.10 15.24 -14.73
N THR A 458 -17.38 16.16 -15.67
CA THR A 458 -18.76 16.61 -16.02
C THR A 458 -19.24 16.03 -17.36
#